data_564154eb5a37457887ffaded477c00fa
#
_entry.id   564154eb5a37457887ffaded477c00fa
#
_cell.length_a   1.000
_cell.length_b   1.000
_cell.length_c   1.000
_cell.angle_alpha   90.00
_cell.angle_beta   90.00
_cell.angle_gamma   90.00
#
_symmetry.space_group_name_H-M   'P 1'
#
loop_
_entity.id
_entity.type
_entity.pdbx_description
1 polymer ?
#
loop_
_entity_poly.entity_id
_entity_poly.type
_entity_poly.pdbx_seq_one_letter_code
_entity_poly.pdbx_strand_id
1 'polypeptide(L)'
;TIDGLAEGCYYVTATDPDTNGITLSATGAPLDASLIGSSPATFPSVSGSYTATGAFQWQTNCDHVRRLPYQVLFKAKDNDPDVNLVDFETVNITVVAPSPKNLAAIPQGNTINLSWDAEVCTDAIGYKIYRRNAFYGFTPSQCETGVPAYTGYKFIAQVNGLNNTSFSDNNLGNGLIPGIDYCYMVVSYFTDSALSYASTEVCTELIRDVPVITNVSIMSTDVAAGTVYIAWSSPKVLDSTQTPPPYEYKIYRSSDLTGGNFVYAASTLGLYDTTFSDSGLNTKDNGWTYKIEWYSNGTKVGETLKASSVFLASSPTDNKIILNWKENVPWQNDSYNVYRKDASGVFILVGSTANQTYTDTALINTVEYCYRIESVGAYSGGGFVNPILNFSQEKCETPIDNIAPCAPSGISVEADCANNYLKLTWSNPDFICADDVASYIIYYTTQAAGEPVPLITIPNTNSQQIIFELNNPDSAIAGCYYLTAVDSTGNESPRANAICQENCPEYTLPNIFTPNDDGLNDLFEPIRNRYVQSIELTIYNRWGQPVFDTTKPEIEWDGGKLSDGVYYYVCVVNEIFITGI
;
A
#
# COMPACT_ATOMS: atom_id res chain seq x y z
N THR A 1 21.15 -29.79 -2.12
CA THR A 1 19.92 -30.61 -2.01
C THR A 1 20.19 -31.98 -2.58
N ILE A 2 19.87 -33.00 -1.85
CA ILE A 2 20.02 -34.40 -2.29
C ILE A 2 18.61 -34.99 -2.33
N ASP A 3 18.29 -35.67 -3.45
CA ASP A 3 17.05 -36.45 -3.59
C ASP A 3 17.11 -37.67 -2.66
N GLY A 4 16.06 -37.94 -1.88
CA GLY A 4 15.99 -39.02 -0.89
C GLY A 4 16.17 -40.44 -1.44
N LEU A 5 16.25 -40.59 -2.75
CA LEU A 5 16.50 -41.86 -3.45
C LEU A 5 17.72 -41.80 -4.37
N ALA A 6 18.47 -40.67 -4.39
CA ALA A 6 19.64 -40.48 -5.24
C ALA A 6 20.95 -40.66 -4.47
N GLU A 7 21.95 -41.29 -5.11
CA GLU A 7 23.33 -41.25 -4.64
C GLU A 7 23.93 -39.87 -4.93
N GLY A 8 24.46 -39.21 -3.91
CA GLY A 8 25.12 -37.89 -4.03
C GLY A 8 26.62 -38.01 -3.72
N CYS A 9 27.46 -37.48 -4.60
CA CYS A 9 28.88 -37.31 -4.38
C CYS A 9 29.23 -35.80 -4.46
N TYR A 10 29.81 -35.26 -3.41
CA TYR A 10 30.19 -33.85 -3.32
C TYR A 10 31.67 -33.74 -3.00
N TYR A 11 32.45 -33.05 -3.84
CA TYR A 11 33.88 -32.85 -3.62
C TYR A 11 34.14 -31.55 -2.89
N VAL A 12 34.92 -31.66 -1.81
CA VAL A 12 35.39 -30.53 -1.02
C VAL A 12 36.90 -30.41 -1.17
N THR A 13 37.37 -29.23 -1.54
CA THR A 13 38.80 -28.97 -1.75
C THR A 13 39.23 -27.85 -0.83
N ALA A 14 40.36 -28.07 -0.13
CA ALA A 14 41.07 -27.05 0.63
C ALA A 14 42.42 -26.79 -0.02
N THR A 15 42.89 -25.53 -0.02
CA THR A 15 44.17 -25.12 -0.58
C THR A 15 44.94 -24.28 0.47
N ASP A 16 46.26 -24.44 0.48
CA ASP A 16 47.15 -23.67 1.32
C ASP A 16 48.18 -22.92 0.44
N PRO A 17 48.19 -21.58 0.47
CA PRO A 17 49.12 -20.80 -0.32
C PRO A 17 50.58 -21.04 0.00
N ASP A 18 50.90 -21.42 1.26
CA ASP A 18 52.25 -21.60 1.76
C ASP A 18 52.82 -23.00 1.48
N THR A 19 52.05 -23.83 0.75
CA THR A 19 52.45 -25.19 0.33
C THR A 19 52.63 -26.20 1.46
N ASN A 20 52.12 -25.90 2.66
CA ASN A 20 52.11 -26.79 3.80
C ASN A 20 51.19 -27.98 3.62
N GLY A 21 51.37 -29.02 4.41
CA GLY A 21 50.43 -30.15 4.37
C GLY A 21 49.09 -29.78 4.97
N ILE A 22 48.01 -30.03 4.25
CA ILE A 22 46.63 -29.81 4.70
C ILE A 22 45.99 -31.14 5.09
N THR A 23 45.25 -31.15 6.18
CA THR A 23 44.34 -32.24 6.53
C THR A 23 42.92 -31.75 6.49
N LEU A 24 42.11 -32.36 5.62
CA LEU A 24 40.68 -32.06 5.46
C LEU A 24 39.85 -33.16 6.13
N SER A 25 38.95 -32.78 7.01
CA SER A 25 38.05 -33.67 7.76
C SER A 25 36.64 -33.10 7.79
N ALA A 26 35.63 -33.93 8.10
CA ALA A 26 34.26 -33.49 8.24
C ALA A 26 33.63 -34.05 9.52
N THR A 27 32.68 -33.29 10.06
CA THR A 27 31.83 -33.68 11.20
C THR A 27 30.40 -33.21 10.96
N GLY A 28 29.43 -33.87 11.54
CA GLY A 28 28.01 -33.53 11.44
C GLY A 28 27.10 -34.74 11.54
N ALA A 29 25.83 -34.50 11.80
CA ALA A 29 24.85 -35.57 11.99
C ALA A 29 24.81 -36.62 10.86
N PRO A 30 24.97 -36.26 9.58
CA PRO A 30 24.98 -37.24 8.48
C PRO A 30 26.11 -38.28 8.57
N LEU A 31 27.25 -37.91 9.22
CA LEU A 31 28.43 -38.76 9.35
C LEU A 31 28.41 -39.66 10.59
N ASP A 32 27.43 -39.41 11.49
CA ASP A 32 27.31 -40.15 12.75
C ASP A 32 26.17 -41.18 12.67
N ALA A 33 26.55 -42.47 12.59
CA ALA A 33 25.60 -43.57 12.53
C ALA A 33 24.65 -43.65 13.74
N SER A 34 25.04 -43.09 14.90
CA SER A 34 24.19 -43.07 16.06
C SER A 34 23.09 -42.00 15.99
N LEU A 35 23.30 -40.93 15.21
CA LEU A 35 22.38 -39.83 15.03
C LEU A 35 21.48 -39.98 13.79
N ILE A 36 22.04 -40.61 12.71
CA ILE A 36 21.31 -40.72 11.44
C ILE A 36 20.56 -42.04 11.29
N GLY A 37 20.95 -43.07 12.04
CA GLY A 37 20.32 -44.39 12.01
C GLY A 37 20.76 -45.22 10.79
N SER A 38 20.07 -45.08 9.66
CA SER A 38 20.35 -45.85 8.44
C SER A 38 21.26 -45.09 7.46
N SER A 39 22.06 -45.78 6.69
CA SER A 39 22.88 -45.21 5.58
C SER A 39 23.62 -43.91 5.92
N PRO A 40 24.56 -43.91 6.89
CA PRO A 40 25.32 -42.73 7.20
C PRO A 40 26.17 -42.27 6.03
N ALA A 41 26.40 -40.98 5.94
CA ALA A 41 27.32 -40.36 5.00
C ALA A 41 28.77 -40.77 5.32
N THR A 42 29.64 -40.70 4.34
CA THR A 42 31.09 -40.94 4.53
C THR A 42 31.88 -39.75 4.01
N PHE A 43 32.89 -39.42 4.76
CA PHE A 43 33.94 -38.47 4.37
C PHE A 43 35.26 -38.90 5.02
N PRO A 44 36.06 -39.74 4.36
CA PRO A 44 37.40 -40.10 4.87
C PRO A 44 38.25 -38.86 4.99
N SER A 45 38.96 -38.72 6.12
CA SER A 45 39.96 -37.65 6.26
C SER A 45 41.02 -37.77 5.19
N VAL A 46 41.28 -36.70 4.47
CA VAL A 46 42.23 -36.63 3.36
C VAL A 46 43.35 -35.64 3.68
N SER A 47 44.57 -36.00 3.37
CA SER A 47 45.73 -35.09 3.50
C SER A 47 46.40 -34.90 2.15
N GLY A 48 46.92 -33.72 1.90
CA GLY A 48 47.66 -33.35 0.70
C GLY A 48 48.66 -32.22 1.00
N SER A 49 49.66 -32.07 0.16
CA SER A 49 50.55 -30.89 0.18
C SER A 49 49.99 -29.82 -0.76
N TYR A 50 49.82 -28.60 -0.34
CA TYR A 50 49.21 -27.50 -1.09
C TYR A 50 47.68 -27.64 -1.33
N THR A 51 47.17 -28.80 -1.64
CA THR A 51 45.74 -29.05 -1.90
C THR A 51 45.35 -30.40 -1.35
N ALA A 52 44.21 -30.47 -0.64
CA ALA A 52 43.54 -31.70 -0.23
C ALA A 52 42.09 -31.72 -0.76
N THR A 53 41.70 -32.76 -1.47
CA THR A 53 40.34 -32.94 -2.01
C THR A 53 39.73 -34.21 -1.46
N GLY A 54 38.60 -34.12 -0.77
CA GLY A 54 37.84 -35.24 -0.24
C GLY A 54 36.46 -35.34 -0.90
N ALA A 55 35.97 -36.56 -1.01
CA ALA A 55 34.62 -36.83 -1.49
C ALA A 55 33.67 -37.10 -0.33
N PHE A 56 32.68 -36.23 -0.16
CA PHE A 56 31.51 -36.51 0.69
C PHE A 56 30.51 -37.35 -0.09
N GLN A 57 30.19 -38.51 0.44
CA GLN A 57 29.26 -39.45 -0.18
C GLN A 57 28.14 -39.77 0.79
N TRP A 58 26.92 -39.63 0.34
CA TRP A 58 25.74 -39.98 1.13
C TRP A 58 24.64 -40.61 0.24
N GLN A 59 24.37 -41.86 0.51
CA GLN A 59 23.21 -42.53 -0.06
C GLN A 59 22.01 -42.29 0.83
N THR A 60 21.21 -41.29 0.49
CA THR A 60 20.02 -40.93 1.26
C THR A 60 18.86 -41.89 0.99
N ASN A 61 17.99 -42.02 1.98
CA ASN A 61 16.74 -42.75 1.89
C ASN A 61 15.60 -41.96 2.57
N CYS A 62 14.41 -42.54 2.67
CA CYS A 62 13.22 -41.91 3.22
C CYS A 62 13.38 -41.47 4.67
N ASP A 63 14.12 -42.22 5.51
CA ASP A 63 14.34 -41.90 6.92
C ASP A 63 15.09 -40.56 7.11
N HIS A 64 15.74 -40.09 6.05
CA HIS A 64 16.49 -38.85 6.07
C HIS A 64 15.65 -37.61 5.68
N VAL A 65 14.42 -37.82 5.21
CA VAL A 65 13.54 -36.71 4.79
C VAL A 65 13.12 -35.90 6.03
N ARG A 66 13.44 -34.62 6.03
CA ARG A 66 13.03 -33.70 7.09
C ARG A 66 13.03 -32.24 6.62
N ARG A 67 12.26 -31.42 7.36
CA ARG A 67 12.12 -29.99 7.07
C ARG A 67 13.43 -29.21 7.29
N LEU A 68 14.14 -29.50 8.40
CA LEU A 68 15.37 -28.80 8.72
C LEU A 68 16.55 -29.43 7.98
N PRO A 69 17.46 -28.66 7.39
CA PRO A 69 18.64 -29.18 6.73
C PRO A 69 19.58 -29.90 7.72
N TYR A 70 20.32 -30.85 7.21
CA TYR A 70 21.47 -31.42 7.88
C TYR A 70 22.66 -30.50 7.70
N GLN A 71 23.43 -30.32 8.75
CA GLN A 71 24.67 -29.53 8.71
C GLN A 71 25.87 -30.45 8.72
N VAL A 72 26.78 -30.24 7.78
CA VAL A 72 28.10 -30.86 7.75
C VAL A 72 29.14 -29.76 7.82
N LEU A 73 30.00 -29.83 8.85
CA LEU A 73 31.12 -28.92 9.05
C LEU A 73 32.36 -29.56 8.50
N PHE A 74 32.91 -28.98 7.44
CA PHE A 74 34.22 -29.33 6.91
C PHE A 74 35.29 -28.49 7.60
N LYS A 75 36.39 -29.13 7.98
CA LYS A 75 37.50 -28.52 8.67
C LYS A 75 38.78 -28.79 7.86
N ALA A 76 39.38 -27.74 7.38
CA ALA A 76 40.76 -27.76 6.87
C ALA A 76 41.71 -27.37 8.00
N LYS A 77 42.73 -28.15 8.21
CA LYS A 77 43.79 -27.86 9.18
C LYS A 77 45.15 -27.95 8.47
N ASP A 78 45.90 -26.91 8.57
CA ASP A 78 47.28 -26.89 8.13
C ASP A 78 48.16 -27.67 9.14
N ASN A 79 49.26 -28.20 8.65
CA ASN A 79 50.24 -28.96 9.43
C ASN A 79 51.56 -28.18 9.65
N ASP A 80 51.49 -26.85 9.59
CA ASP A 80 52.67 -26.01 9.89
C ASP A 80 53.17 -26.30 11.30
N PRO A 81 54.47 -26.51 11.49
CA PRO A 81 55.03 -26.85 12.79
C PRO A 81 55.03 -25.69 13.80
N ASP A 82 54.98 -24.45 13.31
CA ASP A 82 55.05 -23.25 14.16
C ASP A 82 53.63 -22.71 14.47
N VAL A 83 52.74 -22.65 13.48
CA VAL A 83 51.37 -22.10 13.63
C VAL A 83 50.39 -22.97 12.86
N ASN A 84 49.57 -23.75 13.57
CA ASN A 84 48.49 -24.55 12.97
C ASN A 84 47.28 -23.67 12.69
N LEU A 85 47.02 -23.30 11.44
CA LEU A 85 45.83 -22.61 11.00
C LEU A 85 44.65 -23.60 10.79
N VAL A 86 43.46 -23.13 11.01
CA VAL A 86 42.22 -23.93 10.84
C VAL A 86 41.15 -23.08 10.18
N ASP A 87 40.56 -23.62 9.14
CA ASP A 87 39.42 -23.04 8.47
C ASP A 87 38.21 -24.00 8.51
N PHE A 88 37.01 -23.42 8.52
CA PHE A 88 35.77 -24.15 8.62
C PHE A 88 34.78 -23.70 7.58
N GLU A 89 34.16 -24.66 6.90
CA GLU A 89 33.06 -24.44 5.97
C GLU A 89 31.87 -25.30 6.38
N THR A 90 30.67 -24.68 6.48
CA THR A 90 29.42 -25.37 6.83
C THR A 90 28.54 -25.53 5.61
N VAL A 91 28.21 -26.77 5.28
CA VAL A 91 27.28 -27.10 4.20
C VAL A 91 25.94 -27.56 4.78
N ASN A 92 24.87 -26.96 4.30
CA ASN A 92 23.50 -27.33 4.65
C ASN A 92 22.94 -28.26 3.57
N ILE A 93 22.53 -29.47 3.96
CA ILE A 93 22.01 -30.51 3.08
C ILE A 93 20.55 -30.76 3.41
N THR A 94 19.64 -30.50 2.46
CA THR A 94 18.22 -30.83 2.59
C THR A 94 17.92 -32.09 1.83
N VAL A 95 17.39 -33.10 2.51
CA VAL A 95 16.91 -34.34 1.89
C VAL A 95 15.40 -34.24 1.67
N VAL A 96 14.97 -34.38 0.43
CA VAL A 96 13.59 -34.16 -0.01
C VAL A 96 13.01 -35.48 -0.53
N ALA A 97 11.77 -35.80 -0.17
CA ALA A 97 11.06 -36.94 -0.70
C ALA A 97 10.71 -36.72 -2.18
N PRO A 98 10.68 -37.80 -2.99
CA PRO A 98 10.25 -37.74 -4.37
C PRO A 98 8.80 -37.25 -4.50
N SER A 99 8.42 -36.79 -5.69
CA SER A 99 7.05 -36.34 -5.95
C SER A 99 6.08 -37.54 -6.05
N PRO A 100 4.83 -37.38 -5.58
CA PRO A 100 3.75 -38.32 -5.88
C PRO A 100 3.62 -38.55 -7.40
N LYS A 101 3.44 -39.78 -7.82
CA LYS A 101 3.42 -40.18 -9.26
C LYS A 101 2.00 -40.42 -9.74
N ASN A 102 1.83 -40.42 -11.06
CA ASN A 102 0.61 -40.79 -11.75
C ASN A 102 -0.64 -40.05 -11.30
N LEU A 103 -0.46 -38.74 -10.97
CA LEU A 103 -1.61 -37.87 -10.70
C LEU A 103 -2.52 -37.87 -11.93
N ALA A 104 -3.79 -38.19 -11.72
CA ALA A 104 -4.86 -38.14 -12.73
C ALA A 104 -6.01 -37.25 -12.20
N ALA A 105 -6.69 -36.58 -13.12
CA ALA A 105 -7.85 -35.72 -12.83
C ALA A 105 -8.97 -36.07 -13.80
N ILE A 106 -10.06 -36.65 -13.30
CA ILE A 106 -11.20 -37.15 -14.11
C ILE A 106 -12.45 -36.33 -13.73
N PRO A 107 -13.05 -35.59 -14.67
CA PRO A 107 -14.26 -34.85 -14.42
C PRO A 107 -15.47 -35.79 -14.28
N GLN A 108 -16.35 -35.46 -13.32
CA GLN A 108 -17.61 -36.17 -13.09
C GLN A 108 -18.70 -35.19 -12.62
N GLY A 109 -19.64 -34.84 -13.50
CA GLY A 109 -20.63 -33.79 -13.21
C GLY A 109 -19.96 -32.46 -12.94
N ASN A 110 -20.21 -31.88 -11.78
CA ASN A 110 -19.62 -30.64 -11.32
C ASN A 110 -18.42 -30.83 -10.35
N THR A 111 -17.82 -31.99 -10.37
CA THR A 111 -16.65 -32.37 -9.55
C THR A 111 -15.51 -32.90 -10.40
N ILE A 112 -14.30 -32.86 -9.88
CA ILE A 112 -13.14 -33.50 -10.48
C ILE A 112 -12.55 -34.49 -9.47
N ASN A 113 -12.49 -35.75 -9.86
CA ASN A 113 -11.91 -36.82 -9.05
C ASN A 113 -10.43 -36.93 -9.35
N LEU A 114 -9.61 -36.73 -8.33
CA LEU A 114 -8.17 -36.89 -8.37
C LEU A 114 -7.77 -38.28 -7.86
N SER A 115 -6.74 -38.86 -8.48
CA SER A 115 -6.07 -40.05 -7.97
C SER A 115 -4.58 -39.99 -8.26
N TRP A 116 -3.78 -40.61 -7.41
CA TRP A 116 -2.31 -40.67 -7.53
C TRP A 116 -1.78 -41.96 -6.90
N ASP A 117 -0.51 -42.25 -7.14
CA ASP A 117 0.13 -43.41 -6.49
C ASP A 117 0.53 -43.06 -5.05
N ALA A 118 0.54 -44.08 -4.18
CA ALA A 118 1.03 -43.92 -2.83
C ALA A 118 2.50 -43.49 -2.81
N GLU A 119 2.85 -42.59 -1.87
CA GLU A 119 4.24 -42.18 -1.68
C GLU A 119 5.14 -43.36 -1.33
N VAL A 120 6.32 -43.38 -1.91
CA VAL A 120 7.30 -44.44 -1.65
C VAL A 120 7.94 -44.32 -0.27
N CYS A 121 8.00 -43.12 0.27
CA CYS A 121 8.47 -42.86 1.63
C CYS A 121 7.34 -43.12 2.64
N THR A 122 7.44 -44.27 3.32
CA THR A 122 6.38 -44.76 4.24
C THR A 122 6.15 -43.93 5.47
N ASP A 123 7.07 -42.99 5.79
CA ASP A 123 6.94 -42.01 6.89
C ASP A 123 6.08 -40.80 6.54
N ALA A 124 5.65 -40.70 5.29
CA ALA A 124 4.67 -39.72 4.89
C ALA A 124 3.32 -39.99 5.59
N ILE A 125 2.72 -38.94 6.15
CA ILE A 125 1.47 -39.02 6.89
C ILE A 125 0.23 -38.63 6.09
N GLY A 126 0.43 -38.23 4.81
CA GLY A 126 -0.65 -37.90 3.89
C GLY A 126 -0.22 -36.94 2.78
N TYR A 127 -1.22 -36.31 2.18
CA TYR A 127 -1.05 -35.50 0.97
C TYR A 127 -1.72 -34.16 1.10
N LYS A 128 -1.14 -33.12 0.47
CA LYS A 128 -1.74 -31.79 0.29
C LYS A 128 -2.04 -31.58 -1.18
N ILE A 129 -3.25 -31.12 -1.47
CA ILE A 129 -3.76 -30.90 -2.82
C ILE A 129 -3.82 -29.42 -3.10
N TYR A 130 -3.33 -29.04 -4.25
CA TYR A 130 -3.31 -27.65 -4.73
C TYR A 130 -4.03 -27.56 -6.07
N ARG A 131 -4.77 -26.46 -6.26
CA ARG A 131 -5.53 -26.17 -7.48
C ARG A 131 -5.21 -24.78 -8.00
N ARG A 132 -5.20 -24.65 -9.33
CA ARG A 132 -5.11 -23.41 -10.07
C ARG A 132 -6.04 -23.45 -11.29
N ASN A 133 -6.49 -22.29 -11.76
CA ASN A 133 -7.13 -22.17 -13.07
C ASN A 133 -6.04 -21.95 -14.13
N ALA A 134 -6.14 -22.66 -15.25
CA ALA A 134 -5.18 -22.70 -16.36
C ALA A 134 -3.79 -23.28 -16.00
N PHE A 135 -3.17 -23.86 -17.01
CA PHE A 135 -1.83 -24.47 -16.96
C PHE A 135 -0.74 -23.44 -16.64
N TYR A 136 0.19 -23.79 -15.76
CA TYR A 136 1.33 -22.95 -15.41
C TYR A 136 2.65 -23.45 -16.01
N GLY A 137 2.84 -24.76 -16.08
CA GLY A 137 4.08 -25.39 -16.54
C GLY A 137 5.17 -25.45 -15.47
N PHE A 138 4.78 -25.66 -14.20
CA PHE A 138 5.74 -25.72 -13.09
C PHE A 138 6.63 -26.96 -13.18
N THR A 139 7.93 -26.71 -13.10
CA THR A 139 8.94 -27.78 -12.95
C THR A 139 9.79 -27.39 -11.72
N PRO A 140 9.75 -28.22 -10.65
CA PRO A 140 10.49 -27.86 -9.43
C PRO A 140 12.00 -27.89 -9.68
N SER A 141 12.70 -26.88 -9.16
CA SER A 141 14.16 -26.91 -9.08
C SER A 141 14.61 -27.82 -7.95
N GLN A 142 15.90 -28.15 -7.91
CA GLN A 142 16.47 -29.03 -6.87
C GLN A 142 16.29 -28.50 -5.44
N CYS A 143 16.01 -27.22 -5.27
CA CYS A 143 15.85 -26.59 -3.95
C CYS A 143 14.39 -26.25 -3.61
N GLU A 144 13.44 -26.54 -4.49
CA GLU A 144 12.04 -26.18 -4.30
C GLU A 144 11.22 -27.40 -3.85
N THR A 145 10.75 -27.35 -2.61
CA THR A 145 9.84 -28.36 -2.03
C THR A 145 8.41 -27.82 -1.99
N GLY A 146 7.44 -28.72 -2.12
CA GLY A 146 6.04 -28.33 -2.12
C GLY A 146 5.64 -27.59 -3.40
N VAL A 147 4.61 -26.75 -3.30
CA VAL A 147 4.11 -25.89 -4.39
C VAL A 147 4.37 -24.44 -4.03
N PRO A 148 5.28 -23.75 -4.73
CA PRO A 148 5.63 -22.35 -4.41
C PRO A 148 4.46 -21.39 -4.65
N ALA A 149 4.34 -20.35 -3.80
CA ALA A 149 3.25 -19.39 -3.89
C ALA A 149 3.24 -18.59 -5.20
N TYR A 150 4.40 -18.33 -5.81
CA TYR A 150 4.51 -17.59 -7.07
C TYR A 150 3.85 -18.30 -8.26
N THR A 151 3.60 -19.62 -8.17
CA THR A 151 2.90 -20.40 -9.21
C THR A 151 1.41 -20.07 -9.28
N GLY A 152 0.85 -19.38 -8.26
CA GLY A 152 -0.56 -19.06 -8.17
C GLY A 152 -1.47 -20.24 -7.78
N TYR A 153 -0.91 -21.42 -7.51
CA TYR A 153 -1.65 -22.55 -6.95
C TYR A 153 -2.13 -22.26 -5.54
N LYS A 154 -3.37 -22.63 -5.25
CA LYS A 154 -3.98 -22.49 -3.92
C LYS A 154 -4.14 -23.86 -3.28
N PHE A 155 -3.79 -23.98 -2.01
CA PHE A 155 -4.10 -25.14 -1.20
C PHE A 155 -5.62 -25.29 -1.09
N ILE A 156 -6.14 -26.48 -1.42
CA ILE A 156 -7.60 -26.77 -1.37
C ILE A 156 -7.96 -27.86 -0.37
N ALA A 157 -7.09 -28.84 -0.15
CA ALA A 157 -7.38 -29.93 0.77
C ALA A 157 -6.13 -30.64 1.28
N GLN A 158 -6.29 -31.32 2.41
CA GLN A 158 -5.34 -32.26 2.98
C GLN A 158 -6.02 -33.61 3.12
N VAL A 159 -5.36 -34.65 2.67
CA VAL A 159 -5.78 -36.04 2.80
C VAL A 159 -4.81 -36.75 3.73
N ASN A 160 -5.30 -37.25 4.86
CA ASN A 160 -4.48 -37.96 5.84
C ASN A 160 -4.40 -39.43 5.53
N GLY A 161 -3.24 -40.02 5.78
CA GLY A 161 -2.96 -41.44 5.54
C GLY A 161 -2.28 -41.72 4.22
N LEU A 162 -1.18 -42.50 4.27
CA LEU A 162 -0.33 -42.85 3.14
C LEU A 162 -1.10 -43.50 1.99
N ASN A 163 -2.07 -44.38 2.32
CA ASN A 163 -2.83 -45.15 1.35
C ASN A 163 -4.10 -44.45 0.85
N ASN A 164 -4.39 -43.28 1.33
CA ASN A 164 -5.51 -42.47 0.87
C ASN A 164 -5.07 -41.62 -0.31
N THR A 165 -5.13 -42.20 -1.50
CA THR A 165 -4.56 -41.67 -2.74
C THR A 165 -5.60 -41.11 -3.70
N SER A 166 -6.71 -40.60 -3.17
CA SER A 166 -7.77 -39.99 -3.97
C SER A 166 -8.41 -38.81 -3.24
N PHE A 167 -8.93 -37.87 -4.01
CA PHE A 167 -9.68 -36.73 -3.52
C PHE A 167 -10.71 -36.28 -4.57
N SER A 168 -11.92 -35.96 -4.15
CA SER A 168 -12.95 -35.38 -5.02
C SER A 168 -13.07 -33.88 -4.77
N ASP A 169 -12.63 -33.10 -5.72
CA ASP A 169 -12.79 -31.64 -5.67
C ASP A 169 -14.20 -31.24 -6.11
N ASN A 170 -15.02 -30.86 -5.15
CA ASN A 170 -16.37 -30.34 -5.33
C ASN A 170 -16.50 -28.88 -4.94
N ASN A 171 -15.39 -28.16 -4.81
CA ASN A 171 -15.32 -26.75 -4.39
C ASN A 171 -16.08 -26.51 -3.09
N LEU A 172 -15.80 -27.31 -2.07
CA LEU A 172 -16.46 -27.27 -0.75
C LEU A 172 -18.00 -27.41 -0.83
N GLY A 173 -18.50 -28.20 -1.78
CA GLY A 173 -19.93 -28.43 -2.00
C GLY A 173 -20.62 -27.45 -2.95
N ASN A 174 -19.91 -26.41 -3.40
CA ASN A 174 -20.49 -25.42 -4.35
C ASN A 174 -20.42 -25.89 -5.82
N GLY A 175 -19.67 -26.95 -6.09
CA GLY A 175 -19.38 -27.41 -7.45
C GLY A 175 -18.30 -26.57 -8.16
N LEU A 176 -17.67 -27.20 -9.14
CA LEU A 176 -16.74 -26.56 -10.06
C LEU A 176 -17.48 -25.98 -11.26
N ILE A 177 -16.83 -25.07 -11.96
CA ILE A 177 -17.42 -24.27 -13.04
C ILE A 177 -17.06 -24.87 -14.39
N PRO A 178 -18.02 -25.18 -15.27
CA PRO A 178 -17.73 -25.54 -16.66
C PRO A 178 -17.01 -24.41 -17.41
N GLY A 179 -16.08 -24.78 -18.28
CA GLY A 179 -15.32 -23.80 -19.08
C GLY A 179 -14.03 -23.29 -18.41
N ILE A 180 -13.72 -23.79 -17.24
CA ILE A 180 -12.44 -23.55 -16.56
C ILE A 180 -11.58 -24.78 -16.67
N ASP A 181 -10.33 -24.57 -17.08
CA ASP A 181 -9.31 -25.57 -17.07
C ASP A 181 -8.69 -25.63 -15.68
N TYR A 182 -9.06 -26.65 -14.91
CA TYR A 182 -8.58 -26.86 -13.55
C TYR A 182 -7.32 -27.70 -13.55
N CYS A 183 -6.25 -27.11 -13.01
CA CYS A 183 -4.95 -27.73 -12.90
C CYS A 183 -4.63 -28.07 -11.45
N TYR A 184 -4.06 -29.25 -11.23
CA TYR A 184 -3.78 -29.81 -9.91
C TYR A 184 -2.33 -30.24 -9.77
N MET A 185 -1.83 -30.07 -8.55
CA MET A 185 -0.59 -30.70 -8.08
C MET A 185 -0.81 -31.27 -6.68
N VAL A 186 -0.11 -32.36 -6.38
CA VAL A 186 -0.15 -33.03 -5.08
C VAL A 186 1.26 -33.13 -4.53
N VAL A 187 1.41 -32.93 -3.23
CA VAL A 187 2.66 -33.16 -2.49
C VAL A 187 2.39 -34.08 -1.30
N SER A 188 3.31 -34.94 -0.95
CA SER A 188 3.27 -35.67 0.31
C SER A 188 3.80 -34.79 1.45
N TYR A 189 3.35 -35.04 2.69
CA TYR A 189 3.81 -34.30 3.87
C TYR A 189 4.12 -35.25 5.03
N PHE A 190 5.04 -34.81 5.88
CA PHE A 190 5.63 -35.60 6.97
C PHE A 190 5.33 -34.98 8.34
N THR A 191 5.60 -35.70 9.41
CA THR A 191 5.27 -35.31 10.79
C THR A 191 5.91 -33.98 11.21
N ASP A 192 7.10 -33.68 10.72
CA ASP A 192 7.84 -32.42 10.99
C ASP A 192 7.47 -31.27 10.03
N SER A 193 6.43 -31.46 9.22
CA SER A 193 5.98 -30.56 8.16
C SER A 193 6.92 -30.46 6.95
N ALA A 194 7.84 -31.40 6.77
CA ALA A 194 8.55 -31.55 5.50
C ALA A 194 7.56 -31.84 4.37
N LEU A 195 7.89 -31.40 3.16
CA LEU A 195 7.11 -31.62 1.94
C LEU A 195 7.97 -32.30 0.89
N SER A 196 7.36 -33.21 0.11
CA SER A 196 7.99 -33.74 -1.09
C SER A 196 8.12 -32.70 -2.20
N TYR A 197 8.78 -33.04 -3.29
CA TYR A 197 8.56 -32.36 -4.56
C TYR A 197 7.09 -32.44 -4.98
N ALA A 198 6.62 -31.41 -5.70
CA ALA A 198 5.28 -31.44 -6.27
C ALA A 198 5.19 -32.51 -7.39
N SER A 199 4.02 -33.11 -7.53
CA SER A 199 3.70 -33.97 -8.69
C SER A 199 3.80 -33.18 -10.00
N THR A 200 3.81 -33.87 -11.12
CA THR A 200 3.54 -33.24 -12.42
C THR A 200 2.17 -32.55 -12.38
N GLU A 201 2.07 -31.39 -13.04
CA GLU A 201 0.83 -30.67 -13.21
C GLU A 201 -0.11 -31.44 -14.14
N VAL A 202 -1.37 -31.61 -13.70
CA VAL A 202 -2.42 -32.26 -14.49
C VAL A 202 -3.62 -31.35 -14.57
N CYS A 203 -4.09 -31.07 -15.78
CA CYS A 203 -5.22 -30.19 -16.03
C CYS A 203 -6.38 -30.97 -16.68
N THR A 204 -7.60 -30.56 -16.33
CA THR A 204 -8.84 -31.07 -16.94
C THR A 204 -9.95 -30.06 -16.84
N GLU A 205 -10.91 -30.15 -17.75
CA GLU A 205 -12.11 -29.30 -17.79
C GLU A 205 -13.34 -30.17 -17.51
N LEU A 206 -14.38 -29.60 -16.90
CA LEU A 206 -15.66 -30.30 -16.75
C LEU A 206 -16.31 -30.53 -18.11
N ILE A 207 -17.10 -31.61 -18.20
CA ILE A 207 -17.92 -31.90 -19.39
C ILE A 207 -18.93 -30.75 -19.56
N ARG A 208 -19.03 -30.19 -20.77
CA ARG A 208 -19.91 -29.06 -21.11
C ARG A 208 -21.27 -29.53 -21.57
N ASP A 209 -22.06 -30.06 -20.68
CA ASP A 209 -23.44 -30.49 -20.89
C ASP A 209 -24.49 -29.43 -20.52
N VAL A 210 -24.05 -28.26 -20.00
CA VAL A 210 -24.88 -27.10 -19.65
C VAL A 210 -24.41 -25.83 -20.36
N PRO A 211 -25.30 -24.84 -20.55
CA PRO A 211 -24.90 -23.55 -21.11
C PRO A 211 -23.95 -22.80 -20.17
N VAL A 212 -23.11 -21.94 -20.74
CA VAL A 212 -22.13 -21.14 -20.01
C VAL A 212 -22.29 -19.67 -20.43
N ILE A 213 -22.60 -18.79 -19.48
CA ILE A 213 -22.77 -17.35 -19.73
C ILE A 213 -21.42 -16.72 -20.09
N THR A 214 -21.40 -15.88 -21.13
CA THR A 214 -20.16 -15.27 -21.65
C THR A 214 -20.17 -13.75 -21.54
N ASN A 215 -21.33 -13.11 -21.64
CA ASN A 215 -21.40 -11.65 -21.59
C ASN A 215 -22.55 -11.16 -20.72
N VAL A 216 -22.28 -10.14 -19.92
CA VAL A 216 -23.26 -9.26 -19.25
C VAL A 216 -22.73 -7.83 -19.36
N SER A 217 -23.11 -7.13 -20.42
CA SER A 217 -22.55 -5.84 -20.81
C SER A 217 -23.62 -4.75 -20.83
N ILE A 218 -23.35 -3.61 -20.21
CA ILE A 218 -24.23 -2.45 -20.27
C ILE A 218 -24.12 -1.80 -21.66
N MET A 219 -25.24 -1.70 -22.35
CA MET A 219 -25.32 -1.09 -23.68
C MET A 219 -25.75 0.37 -23.60
N SER A 220 -26.68 0.69 -22.70
CA SER A 220 -27.10 2.06 -22.43
C SER A 220 -27.32 2.28 -20.94
N THR A 221 -26.93 3.47 -20.47
CA THR A 221 -27.06 3.89 -19.07
C THR A 221 -28.26 4.81 -18.92
N ASP A 222 -29.25 4.39 -18.13
CA ASP A 222 -30.42 5.19 -17.83
C ASP A 222 -31.07 4.72 -16.51
N VAL A 223 -31.84 5.59 -15.86
CA VAL A 223 -32.58 5.27 -14.63
C VAL A 223 -33.81 4.40 -14.85
N ALA A 224 -34.35 4.33 -16.09
CA ALA A 224 -35.58 3.62 -16.40
C ALA A 224 -35.57 2.91 -17.76
N ALA A 225 -34.74 3.34 -18.71
CA ALA A 225 -34.69 2.84 -20.09
C ALA A 225 -33.34 2.21 -20.44
N GLY A 226 -32.49 1.90 -19.45
CA GLY A 226 -31.22 1.25 -19.63
C GLY A 226 -31.33 -0.15 -20.22
N THR A 227 -30.27 -0.59 -20.90
CA THR A 227 -30.22 -1.89 -21.60
C THR A 227 -28.98 -2.67 -21.23
N VAL A 228 -29.13 -3.97 -20.98
CA VAL A 228 -28.05 -4.94 -20.74
C VAL A 228 -28.07 -5.97 -21.86
N TYR A 229 -26.92 -6.25 -22.44
CA TYR A 229 -26.70 -7.34 -23.38
C TYR A 229 -26.19 -8.57 -22.64
N ILE A 230 -26.83 -9.70 -22.87
CA ILE A 230 -26.47 -11.00 -22.29
C ILE A 230 -26.19 -11.97 -23.41
N ALA A 231 -25.09 -12.74 -23.28
CA ALA A 231 -24.77 -13.84 -24.18
C ALA A 231 -24.28 -15.06 -23.41
N TRP A 232 -24.50 -16.24 -24.00
CA TRP A 232 -24.04 -17.51 -23.46
C TRP A 232 -23.65 -18.47 -24.56
N SER A 233 -22.88 -19.50 -24.25
CA SER A 233 -22.65 -20.61 -25.17
C SER A 233 -23.70 -21.70 -24.94
N SER A 234 -24.16 -22.34 -26.02
CA SER A 234 -24.96 -23.56 -25.91
C SER A 234 -24.15 -24.72 -25.32
N PRO A 235 -24.78 -25.75 -24.73
CA PRO A 235 -24.14 -26.98 -24.37
C PRO A 235 -23.37 -27.59 -25.58
N LYS A 236 -22.13 -28.01 -25.36
CA LYS A 236 -21.29 -28.59 -26.45
C LYS A 236 -21.40 -30.10 -26.56
N VAL A 237 -21.66 -30.75 -25.43
CA VAL A 237 -21.88 -32.20 -25.40
C VAL A 237 -23.37 -32.43 -25.19
N LEU A 238 -24.09 -32.70 -26.25
CA LEU A 238 -25.53 -32.91 -26.24
C LEU A 238 -25.86 -34.32 -26.72
N ASP A 239 -26.44 -35.12 -25.84
CA ASP A 239 -27.07 -36.37 -26.22
C ASP A 239 -28.56 -36.13 -26.49
N SER A 240 -28.93 -35.98 -27.76
CA SER A 240 -30.31 -35.70 -28.17
C SER A 240 -31.32 -36.84 -27.86
N THR A 241 -30.84 -38.00 -27.46
CA THR A 241 -31.69 -39.11 -26.99
C THR A 241 -32.08 -38.92 -25.52
N GLN A 242 -31.19 -38.36 -24.73
CA GLN A 242 -31.39 -38.04 -23.31
C GLN A 242 -32.03 -36.63 -23.14
N THR A 243 -31.70 -35.72 -24.03
CA THR A 243 -32.20 -34.33 -24.03
C THR A 243 -32.83 -33.96 -25.36
N PRO A 244 -34.08 -34.46 -25.64
CA PRO A 244 -34.75 -34.22 -26.92
C PRO A 244 -35.28 -32.78 -27.04
N PRO A 245 -35.43 -32.24 -28.29
CA PRO A 245 -36.07 -30.95 -28.50
C PRO A 245 -37.60 -30.98 -28.13
N PRO A 246 -38.29 -29.87 -27.95
CA PRO A 246 -37.80 -28.50 -28.15
C PRO A 246 -36.91 -27.97 -26.99
N TYR A 247 -35.95 -27.09 -27.35
CA TYR A 247 -35.04 -26.47 -26.39
C TYR A 247 -35.49 -25.07 -26.08
N GLU A 248 -35.35 -24.64 -24.81
CA GLU A 248 -35.70 -23.33 -24.32
C GLU A 248 -34.64 -22.87 -23.31
N TYR A 249 -34.23 -21.58 -23.37
CA TYR A 249 -33.46 -20.93 -22.32
C TYR A 249 -34.37 -19.93 -21.60
N LYS A 250 -34.45 -20.04 -20.26
CA LYS A 250 -35.14 -19.07 -19.41
C LYS A 250 -34.14 -18.19 -18.72
N ILE A 251 -34.22 -16.89 -18.95
CA ILE A 251 -33.33 -15.87 -18.45
C ILE A 251 -33.93 -15.30 -17.18
N TYR A 252 -33.11 -15.26 -16.12
CA TYR A 252 -33.45 -14.67 -14.84
C TYR A 252 -32.47 -13.56 -14.52
N ARG A 253 -32.95 -12.47 -13.92
CA ARG A 253 -32.17 -11.30 -13.53
C ARG A 253 -32.32 -10.95 -12.06
N SER A 254 -31.31 -10.32 -11.47
CA SER A 254 -31.30 -9.68 -10.16
C SER A 254 -30.73 -8.27 -10.27
N SER A 255 -31.29 -7.31 -9.53
CA SER A 255 -30.85 -5.90 -9.53
C SER A 255 -29.68 -5.63 -8.55
N ASP A 256 -28.89 -6.64 -8.25
CA ASP A 256 -27.68 -6.55 -7.41
C ASP A 256 -26.56 -7.39 -8.00
N LEU A 257 -25.29 -7.09 -7.62
CA LEU A 257 -24.11 -7.81 -8.09
C LEU A 257 -23.95 -9.21 -7.50
N THR A 258 -24.64 -9.53 -6.40
CA THR A 258 -24.53 -10.81 -5.72
C THR A 258 -25.52 -11.85 -6.25
N GLY A 259 -26.57 -11.42 -6.93
CA GLY A 259 -27.62 -12.28 -7.44
C GLY A 259 -28.42 -12.92 -6.31
N GLY A 260 -28.93 -12.12 -5.37
CA GLY A 260 -29.69 -12.61 -4.23
C GLY A 260 -31.15 -12.95 -4.56
N ASN A 261 -31.84 -12.11 -5.35
CA ASN A 261 -33.24 -12.25 -5.70
C ASN A 261 -33.42 -12.26 -7.21
N PHE A 262 -33.56 -13.45 -7.79
CA PHE A 262 -33.80 -13.60 -9.22
C PHE A 262 -35.29 -13.53 -9.59
N VAL A 263 -35.58 -12.72 -10.60
CA VAL A 263 -36.90 -12.66 -11.23
C VAL A 263 -36.79 -13.09 -12.70
N TYR A 264 -37.82 -13.75 -13.21
CA TYR A 264 -37.89 -14.12 -14.62
C TYR A 264 -37.90 -12.87 -15.50
N ALA A 265 -37.04 -12.85 -16.52
CA ALA A 265 -36.90 -11.76 -17.47
C ALA A 265 -37.50 -12.12 -18.83
N ALA A 266 -37.09 -13.23 -19.42
CA ALA A 266 -37.50 -13.65 -20.75
C ALA A 266 -37.16 -15.14 -21.00
N SER A 267 -37.59 -15.65 -22.17
CA SER A 267 -37.06 -16.91 -22.72
C SER A 267 -36.69 -16.77 -24.18
N THR A 268 -35.74 -17.58 -24.65
CA THR A 268 -35.41 -17.78 -26.05
C THR A 268 -35.65 -19.24 -26.43
N LEU A 269 -36.05 -19.49 -27.67
CA LEU A 269 -36.38 -20.82 -28.16
C LEU A 269 -35.33 -21.29 -29.17
N GLY A 270 -34.87 -22.53 -28.99
CA GLY A 270 -33.83 -23.10 -29.84
C GLY A 270 -32.46 -23.21 -29.19
N LEU A 271 -31.68 -24.19 -29.64
CA LEU A 271 -30.37 -24.50 -29.03
C LEU A 271 -29.34 -23.39 -29.26
N TYR A 272 -29.45 -22.61 -30.34
CA TYR A 272 -28.46 -21.63 -30.77
C TYR A 272 -28.94 -20.18 -30.58
N ASP A 273 -30.12 -19.97 -30.00
CA ASP A 273 -30.60 -18.64 -29.62
C ASP A 273 -30.01 -18.23 -28.28
N THR A 274 -28.77 -17.84 -28.30
CA THR A 274 -27.88 -17.69 -27.12
C THR A 274 -27.55 -16.23 -26.81
N THR A 275 -28.39 -15.29 -27.20
CA THR A 275 -28.26 -13.86 -26.87
C THR A 275 -29.60 -13.25 -26.47
N PHE A 276 -29.54 -12.24 -25.60
CA PHE A 276 -30.75 -11.49 -25.19
C PHE A 276 -30.36 -10.05 -24.85
N SER A 277 -31.21 -9.09 -25.22
CA SER A 277 -31.07 -7.70 -24.82
C SER A 277 -32.22 -7.34 -23.85
N ASP A 278 -31.86 -7.14 -22.60
CA ASP A 278 -32.81 -6.76 -21.54
C ASP A 278 -32.87 -5.24 -21.42
N SER A 279 -34.05 -4.68 -21.60
CA SER A 279 -34.29 -3.24 -21.65
C SER A 279 -35.29 -2.78 -20.59
N GLY A 280 -35.42 -1.46 -20.40
CA GLY A 280 -36.27 -0.88 -19.39
C GLY A 280 -35.73 -1.04 -17.97
N LEU A 281 -34.44 -0.97 -17.82
CA LEU A 281 -33.72 -1.20 -16.57
C LEU A 281 -33.11 0.08 -16.01
N ASN A 282 -33.03 0.19 -14.69
CA ASN A 282 -32.18 1.17 -14.06
C ASN A 282 -30.71 0.64 -14.08
N THR A 283 -29.98 0.97 -15.13
CA THR A 283 -28.57 0.62 -15.29
C THR A 283 -27.63 1.69 -14.73
N LYS A 284 -28.17 2.86 -14.35
CA LYS A 284 -27.37 3.95 -13.76
C LYS A 284 -27.00 3.67 -12.31
N ASP A 285 -27.96 3.20 -11.52
CA ASP A 285 -27.81 3.07 -10.07
C ASP A 285 -27.62 1.62 -9.60
N ASN A 286 -27.92 0.63 -10.48
CA ASN A 286 -27.87 -0.79 -10.14
C ASN A 286 -26.90 -1.55 -11.04
N GLY A 287 -26.13 -2.47 -10.43
CA GLY A 287 -25.51 -3.57 -11.12
C GLY A 287 -26.52 -4.70 -11.35
N TRP A 288 -26.42 -5.39 -12.47
CA TRP A 288 -27.35 -6.42 -12.87
C TRP A 288 -26.66 -7.78 -12.96
N THR A 289 -27.26 -8.81 -12.37
CA THR A 289 -26.79 -10.19 -12.39
C THR A 289 -27.78 -11.08 -13.10
N TYR A 290 -27.28 -11.97 -13.93
CA TYR A 290 -28.09 -12.91 -14.70
C TYR A 290 -27.70 -14.35 -14.42
N LYS A 291 -28.68 -15.25 -14.54
CA LYS A 291 -28.52 -16.70 -14.70
C LYS A 291 -29.50 -17.20 -15.77
N ILE A 292 -29.13 -18.29 -16.42
CA ILE A 292 -29.88 -18.88 -17.51
C ILE A 292 -30.15 -20.34 -17.17
N GLU A 293 -31.41 -20.71 -17.15
CA GLU A 293 -31.86 -22.09 -17.02
C GLU A 293 -32.10 -22.67 -18.39
N TRP A 294 -31.62 -23.90 -18.63
CA TRP A 294 -31.79 -24.62 -19.88
C TRP A 294 -32.81 -25.74 -19.73
N TYR A 295 -33.72 -25.81 -20.68
CA TYR A 295 -34.83 -26.76 -20.73
C TYR A 295 -34.76 -27.57 -22.01
N SER A 296 -35.07 -28.87 -21.90
CA SER A 296 -35.29 -29.84 -22.99
C SER A 296 -36.69 -30.41 -22.84
N ASN A 297 -37.51 -30.29 -23.87
CA ASN A 297 -38.89 -30.79 -23.89
C ASN A 297 -39.67 -30.43 -22.62
N GLY A 298 -39.54 -29.18 -22.19
CA GLY A 298 -40.22 -28.63 -21.01
C GLY A 298 -39.64 -29.02 -19.65
N THR A 299 -38.60 -29.83 -19.60
CA THR A 299 -37.92 -30.26 -18.37
C THR A 299 -36.62 -29.49 -18.21
N LYS A 300 -36.39 -28.93 -17.02
CA LYS A 300 -35.11 -28.27 -16.70
C LYS A 300 -33.97 -29.31 -16.69
N VAL A 301 -32.93 -29.07 -17.49
CA VAL A 301 -31.75 -29.92 -17.59
C VAL A 301 -30.61 -29.36 -16.77
N GLY A 302 -30.44 -28.04 -16.75
CA GLY A 302 -29.37 -27.41 -16.01
C GLY A 302 -29.48 -25.88 -15.99
N GLU A 303 -28.50 -25.22 -15.42
CA GLU A 303 -28.42 -23.76 -15.40
C GLU A 303 -26.97 -23.28 -15.45
N THR A 304 -26.77 -22.03 -15.89
CA THR A 304 -25.47 -21.38 -15.83
C THR A 304 -25.14 -20.99 -14.40
N LEU A 305 -23.85 -20.80 -14.12
CA LEU A 305 -23.48 -19.91 -13.03
C LEU A 305 -23.96 -18.50 -13.32
N LYS A 306 -24.15 -17.75 -12.24
CA LYS A 306 -24.53 -16.34 -12.34
C LYS A 306 -23.35 -15.48 -12.76
N ALA A 307 -23.63 -14.45 -13.56
CA ALA A 307 -22.65 -13.44 -13.96
C ALA A 307 -23.28 -12.05 -13.85
N SER A 308 -22.51 -11.09 -13.35
CA SER A 308 -22.95 -9.70 -13.22
C SER A 308 -22.35 -8.79 -14.30
N SER A 309 -22.97 -7.64 -14.51
CA SER A 309 -22.34 -6.52 -15.20
C SER A 309 -21.19 -5.94 -14.35
N VAL A 310 -20.27 -5.26 -15.01
CA VAL A 310 -19.32 -4.36 -14.33
C VAL A 310 -20.09 -3.16 -13.79
N PHE A 311 -19.91 -2.81 -12.52
CA PHE A 311 -20.54 -1.65 -11.90
C PHE A 311 -19.49 -0.65 -11.42
N LEU A 312 -19.46 0.52 -12.05
CA LEU A 312 -18.49 1.59 -11.83
C LEU A 312 -18.98 2.56 -10.75
N ALA A 313 -18.13 2.84 -9.79
CA ALA A 313 -18.25 3.91 -8.81
C ALA A 313 -17.11 4.91 -8.97
N SER A 314 -17.34 6.17 -8.59
CA SER A 314 -16.36 7.26 -8.66
C SER A 314 -16.26 7.99 -7.32
N SER A 315 -15.09 8.54 -7.03
CA SER A 315 -14.83 9.40 -5.89
C SER A 315 -14.01 10.60 -6.37
N PRO A 316 -14.61 11.79 -6.44
CA PRO A 316 -13.90 13.00 -6.84
C PRO A 316 -13.01 13.50 -5.69
N THR A 317 -11.88 14.09 -6.06
CA THR A 317 -10.98 14.83 -5.18
C THR A 317 -10.25 15.88 -6.01
N ASP A 318 -9.36 16.64 -5.40
CA ASP A 318 -8.67 17.73 -6.08
C ASP A 318 -7.91 17.28 -7.33
N ASN A 319 -8.25 17.89 -8.48
CA ASN A 319 -7.66 17.67 -9.81
C ASN A 319 -7.64 16.21 -10.29
N LYS A 320 -8.45 15.31 -9.68
CA LYS A 320 -8.51 13.89 -10.04
C LYS A 320 -9.83 13.23 -9.66
N ILE A 321 -10.11 12.11 -10.32
CA ILE A 321 -11.23 11.23 -10.02
C ILE A 321 -10.68 9.81 -9.81
N ILE A 322 -11.02 9.20 -8.69
CA ILE A 322 -10.71 7.81 -8.39
C ILE A 322 -11.90 6.96 -8.85
N LEU A 323 -11.65 6.05 -9.78
CA LEU A 323 -12.60 5.10 -10.31
C LEU A 323 -12.40 3.75 -9.63
N ASN A 324 -13.50 3.13 -9.18
CA ASN A 324 -13.50 1.79 -8.61
C ASN A 324 -14.68 1.02 -9.20
N TRP A 325 -14.49 -0.27 -9.49
CA TRP A 325 -15.58 -1.09 -10.02
C TRP A 325 -15.62 -2.45 -9.36
N LYS A 326 -16.77 -3.08 -9.48
CA LYS A 326 -17.03 -4.41 -8.96
C LYS A 326 -17.79 -5.22 -9.99
N GLU A 327 -17.59 -6.52 -9.96
CA GLU A 327 -18.30 -7.50 -10.75
C GLU A 327 -18.26 -8.86 -10.04
N ASN A 328 -19.11 -9.76 -10.44
CA ASN A 328 -19.14 -11.14 -9.98
C ASN A 328 -19.38 -12.04 -11.21
N VAL A 329 -18.31 -12.55 -11.77
CA VAL A 329 -18.31 -13.30 -13.03
C VAL A 329 -17.59 -14.63 -12.87
N PRO A 330 -17.98 -15.69 -13.62
CA PRO A 330 -17.38 -17.01 -13.53
C PRO A 330 -16.09 -17.17 -14.37
N TRP A 331 -15.73 -16.21 -15.21
CA TRP A 331 -14.46 -16.15 -15.95
C TRP A 331 -13.44 -15.28 -15.24
N GLN A 332 -12.20 -15.30 -15.73
CA GLN A 332 -11.14 -14.45 -15.23
C GLN A 332 -11.02 -13.20 -16.11
N ASN A 333 -11.06 -12.02 -15.50
CA ASN A 333 -10.70 -10.78 -16.15
C ASN A 333 -9.20 -10.50 -15.90
N ASP A 334 -8.45 -10.30 -16.99
CA ASP A 334 -7.00 -10.09 -16.96
C ASP A 334 -6.66 -8.59 -16.94
N SER A 335 -7.53 -7.77 -17.51
CA SER A 335 -7.34 -6.33 -17.58
C SER A 335 -8.65 -5.58 -17.73
N TYR A 336 -8.59 -4.26 -17.51
CA TYR A 336 -9.68 -3.32 -17.67
C TYR A 336 -9.21 -2.11 -18.46
N ASN A 337 -9.95 -1.74 -19.49
CA ASN A 337 -9.75 -0.53 -20.26
C ASN A 337 -10.64 0.58 -19.70
N VAL A 338 -10.05 1.73 -19.43
CA VAL A 338 -10.74 2.91 -18.90
C VAL A 338 -10.95 3.90 -20.04
N TYR A 339 -12.20 4.20 -20.31
CA TYR A 339 -12.59 5.18 -21.33
C TYR A 339 -13.16 6.43 -20.66
N ARG A 340 -12.81 7.60 -21.19
CA ARG A 340 -13.35 8.90 -20.81
C ARG A 340 -13.97 9.57 -22.04
N LYS A 341 -15.13 10.23 -21.88
CA LYS A 341 -15.72 11.05 -22.94
C LYS A 341 -14.86 12.27 -23.24
N ASP A 342 -14.62 12.51 -24.51
CA ASP A 342 -14.02 13.75 -24.98
C ASP A 342 -15.07 14.86 -25.12
N ALA A 343 -14.63 16.06 -25.51
CA ALA A 343 -15.51 17.22 -25.72
C ALA A 343 -16.58 17.01 -26.82
N SER A 344 -16.41 16.01 -27.70
CA SER A 344 -17.39 15.64 -28.73
C SER A 344 -18.39 14.58 -28.25
N GLY A 345 -18.23 14.09 -27.02
CA GLY A 345 -19.07 13.04 -26.43
C GLY A 345 -18.64 11.61 -26.82
N VAL A 346 -17.48 11.43 -27.43
CA VAL A 346 -16.93 10.12 -27.82
C VAL A 346 -16.06 9.58 -26.69
N PHE A 347 -16.22 8.28 -26.38
CA PHE A 347 -15.35 7.60 -25.42
C PHE A 347 -13.96 7.31 -26.04
N ILE A 348 -12.94 7.85 -25.42
CA ILE A 348 -11.53 7.62 -25.77
C ILE A 348 -10.84 6.84 -24.66
N LEU A 349 -9.94 5.91 -25.01
CA LEU A 349 -9.14 5.16 -24.07
C LEU A 349 -8.15 6.10 -23.36
N VAL A 350 -8.23 6.17 -22.02
CA VAL A 350 -7.32 7.00 -21.20
C VAL A 350 -6.35 6.16 -20.36
N GLY A 351 -6.59 4.87 -20.23
CA GLY A 351 -5.67 3.96 -19.53
C GLY A 351 -6.17 2.53 -19.48
N SER A 352 -5.29 1.63 -19.03
CA SER A 352 -5.61 0.23 -18.78
C SER A 352 -4.95 -0.22 -17.47
N THR A 353 -5.58 -1.15 -16.76
CA THR A 353 -5.10 -1.65 -15.46
C THR A 353 -5.53 -3.10 -15.27
N ALA A 354 -4.75 -3.88 -14.50
CA ALA A 354 -5.17 -5.21 -14.04
C ALA A 354 -5.99 -5.18 -12.73
N ASN A 355 -6.03 -4.03 -12.05
CA ASN A 355 -6.74 -3.86 -10.79
C ASN A 355 -8.14 -3.27 -11.04
N GLN A 356 -9.07 -3.50 -10.12
CA GLN A 356 -10.43 -2.93 -10.17
C GLN A 356 -10.48 -1.47 -9.66
N THR A 357 -9.43 -0.70 -9.95
CA THR A 357 -9.31 0.71 -9.62
C THR A 357 -8.41 1.43 -10.62
N TYR A 358 -8.71 2.70 -10.85
CA TYR A 358 -7.92 3.60 -11.71
C TYR A 358 -8.07 5.03 -11.20
N THR A 359 -7.00 5.82 -11.25
CA THR A 359 -7.05 7.25 -10.91
C THR A 359 -6.74 8.08 -12.14
N ASP A 360 -7.70 8.87 -12.58
CA ASP A 360 -7.53 9.87 -13.61
C ASP A 360 -7.07 11.18 -12.97
N THR A 361 -5.95 11.73 -13.42
CA THR A 361 -5.26 12.88 -12.82
C THR A 361 -5.14 14.04 -13.80
N ALA A 362 -4.70 15.19 -13.30
CA ALA A 362 -4.58 16.42 -14.08
C ALA A 362 -5.92 16.85 -14.72
N LEU A 363 -7.00 16.65 -13.99
CA LEU A 363 -8.34 17.10 -14.36
C LEU A 363 -8.55 18.53 -13.86
N ILE A 364 -9.46 19.23 -14.52
CA ILE A 364 -9.83 20.58 -14.11
C ILE A 364 -10.99 20.45 -13.11
N ASN A 365 -10.83 21.01 -11.91
CA ASN A 365 -11.92 21.14 -10.95
C ASN A 365 -13.11 21.86 -11.58
N THR A 366 -14.34 21.52 -11.16
CA THR A 366 -15.60 22.04 -11.69
C THR A 366 -16.00 21.62 -13.12
N VAL A 367 -15.17 20.85 -13.83
CA VAL A 367 -15.51 20.26 -15.14
C VAL A 367 -16.00 18.84 -14.95
N GLU A 368 -17.16 18.50 -15.53
CA GLU A 368 -17.71 17.14 -15.48
C GLU A 368 -16.98 16.21 -16.46
N TYR A 369 -16.57 15.03 -15.99
CA TYR A 369 -15.95 13.97 -16.77
C TYR A 369 -16.77 12.68 -16.66
N CYS A 370 -17.05 12.06 -17.79
CA CYS A 370 -17.85 10.83 -17.87
C CYS A 370 -16.96 9.65 -18.27
N TYR A 371 -17.07 8.54 -17.56
CA TYR A 371 -16.25 7.35 -17.73
C TYR A 371 -17.09 6.11 -18.02
N ARG A 372 -16.43 5.12 -18.63
CA ARG A 372 -16.91 3.76 -18.82
C ARG A 372 -15.74 2.79 -18.72
N ILE A 373 -15.93 1.64 -18.09
CA ILE A 373 -14.96 0.57 -17.98
C ILE A 373 -15.32 -0.55 -18.94
N GLU A 374 -14.33 -1.12 -19.62
CA GLU A 374 -14.45 -2.35 -20.38
C GLU A 374 -13.60 -3.42 -19.69
N SER A 375 -14.23 -4.46 -19.14
CA SER A 375 -13.49 -5.63 -18.67
C SER A 375 -13.07 -6.50 -19.84
N VAL A 376 -11.83 -7.03 -19.77
CA VAL A 376 -11.23 -7.92 -20.77
C VAL A 376 -10.87 -9.21 -20.08
N GLY A 377 -11.54 -10.29 -20.41
CA GLY A 377 -11.34 -11.57 -19.75
C GLY A 377 -11.56 -12.77 -20.67
N ALA A 378 -11.41 -13.95 -20.11
CA ALA A 378 -11.64 -15.21 -20.81
C ALA A 378 -11.94 -16.35 -19.83
N TYR A 379 -12.61 -17.39 -20.32
CA TYR A 379 -12.53 -18.70 -19.70
C TYR A 379 -11.18 -19.34 -20.04
N SER A 380 -10.59 -20.07 -19.11
CA SER A 380 -9.34 -20.78 -19.33
C SER A 380 -9.49 -22.00 -20.24
N GLY A 381 -10.71 -22.54 -20.33
CA GLY A 381 -11.04 -23.64 -21.25
C GLY A 381 -11.29 -23.15 -22.67
N GLY A 382 -10.89 -23.93 -23.66
CA GLY A 382 -11.00 -23.59 -25.08
C GLY A 382 -12.44 -23.54 -25.62
N GLY A 383 -12.67 -22.83 -26.73
CA GLY A 383 -13.90 -22.82 -27.52
C GLY A 383 -15.01 -21.93 -27.00
N PHE A 384 -14.71 -20.94 -26.19
CA PHE A 384 -15.54 -19.78 -25.89
C PHE A 384 -15.08 -18.56 -26.67
N VAL A 385 -15.92 -17.50 -26.63
CA VAL A 385 -15.50 -16.17 -27.11
C VAL A 385 -14.28 -15.73 -26.30
N ASN A 386 -13.24 -15.28 -27.00
CA ASN A 386 -12.01 -14.78 -26.38
C ASN A 386 -11.45 -13.63 -27.26
N PRO A 387 -11.26 -12.41 -26.70
CA PRO A 387 -11.59 -12.02 -25.33
C PRO A 387 -13.11 -11.87 -25.08
N ILE A 388 -13.52 -12.05 -23.82
CA ILE A 388 -14.84 -11.66 -23.32
C ILE A 388 -14.74 -10.18 -22.94
N LEU A 389 -15.58 -9.35 -23.58
CA LEU A 389 -15.60 -7.91 -23.37
C LEU A 389 -16.93 -7.48 -22.77
N ASN A 390 -16.93 -6.78 -21.64
CA ASN A 390 -18.14 -6.26 -21.00
C ASN A 390 -17.95 -4.83 -20.54
N PHE A 391 -18.91 -3.98 -20.86
CA PHE A 391 -18.92 -2.58 -20.47
C PHE A 391 -19.69 -2.35 -19.18
N SER A 392 -19.17 -1.42 -18.34
CA SER A 392 -19.91 -0.82 -17.24
C SER A 392 -20.94 0.18 -17.73
N GLN A 393 -21.79 0.64 -16.82
CA GLN A 393 -22.57 1.86 -17.03
C GLN A 393 -21.63 3.07 -17.19
N GLU A 394 -22.15 4.11 -17.84
CA GLU A 394 -21.54 5.43 -17.84
C GLU A 394 -21.67 6.06 -16.45
N LYS A 395 -20.60 6.59 -15.93
CA LYS A 395 -20.55 7.33 -14.67
C LYS A 395 -19.88 8.67 -14.89
N CYS A 396 -20.61 9.76 -14.64
CA CYS A 396 -20.07 11.11 -14.71
C CYS A 396 -19.79 11.63 -13.30
N GLU A 397 -18.73 12.41 -13.17
CA GLU A 397 -18.29 12.99 -11.91
C GLU A 397 -17.51 14.27 -12.16
N THR A 398 -17.54 15.19 -11.19
CA THR A 398 -16.82 16.47 -11.26
C THR A 398 -15.76 16.48 -10.16
N PRO A 399 -14.47 16.68 -10.50
CA PRO A 399 -13.43 16.87 -9.50
C PRO A 399 -13.76 18.05 -8.59
N ILE A 400 -13.48 17.91 -7.32
CA ILE A 400 -13.73 18.92 -6.31
C ILE A 400 -12.42 19.22 -5.60
N ASP A 401 -12.16 20.50 -5.44
CA ASP A 401 -11.05 20.94 -4.64
C ASP A 401 -11.39 20.78 -3.15
N ASN A 402 -10.76 19.82 -2.52
CA ASN A 402 -10.92 19.48 -1.11
C ASN A 402 -9.58 19.25 -0.40
N ILE A 403 -8.50 19.72 -1.00
CA ILE A 403 -7.15 19.61 -0.44
C ILE A 403 -6.62 21.00 -0.17
N ALA A 404 -6.45 21.31 1.10
CA ALA A 404 -5.86 22.57 1.51
C ALA A 404 -4.41 22.72 1.00
N PRO A 405 -3.95 23.94 0.71
CA PRO A 405 -2.56 24.21 0.42
C PRO A 405 -1.62 23.75 1.54
N CYS A 406 -0.34 23.63 1.27
CA CYS A 406 0.62 23.45 2.36
C CYS A 406 0.82 24.76 3.14
N ALA A 407 1.24 24.63 4.39
CA ALA A 407 1.53 25.80 5.22
C ALA A 407 2.63 26.66 4.59
N PRO A 408 2.49 28.01 4.64
CA PRO A 408 3.56 28.91 4.23
C PRO A 408 4.89 28.59 4.91
N SER A 409 5.99 28.72 4.19
CA SER A 409 7.34 28.40 4.66
C SER A 409 8.31 29.56 4.47
N GLY A 410 9.52 29.46 5.04
CA GLY A 410 10.53 30.50 4.90
C GLY A 410 10.10 31.83 5.51
N ILE A 411 9.34 31.79 6.61
CA ILE A 411 8.82 32.99 7.26
C ILE A 411 9.97 33.74 7.92
N SER A 412 10.04 35.06 7.68
CA SER A 412 10.95 35.96 8.33
C SER A 412 10.22 37.21 8.81
N VAL A 413 10.74 37.86 9.87
CA VAL A 413 10.25 39.12 10.44
C VAL A 413 11.39 40.12 10.44
N GLU A 414 11.10 41.32 9.95
CA GLU A 414 11.93 42.53 10.09
C GLU A 414 11.12 43.58 10.83
N ALA A 415 11.69 44.17 11.86
CA ALA A 415 11.01 45.20 12.68
C ALA A 415 11.85 46.47 12.81
N ASP A 416 11.17 47.62 12.76
CA ASP A 416 11.73 48.92 13.09
C ASP A 416 10.99 49.47 14.31
N CYS A 417 11.62 49.36 15.48
CA CYS A 417 11.07 49.76 16.74
C CYS A 417 10.85 51.29 16.84
N ALA A 418 11.64 52.09 16.14
CA ALA A 418 11.53 53.55 16.18
C ALA A 418 10.24 54.03 15.47
N ASN A 419 9.81 53.31 14.44
CA ASN A 419 8.66 53.68 13.64
C ASN A 419 7.44 52.76 13.88
N ASN A 420 7.50 51.81 14.83
CA ASN A 420 6.47 50.78 15.03
C ASN A 420 6.08 50.06 13.72
N TYR A 421 7.08 49.73 12.93
CA TYR A 421 6.95 49.04 11.64
C TYR A 421 7.39 47.60 11.75
N LEU A 422 6.61 46.69 11.16
CA LEU A 422 6.92 45.27 11.07
C LEU A 422 6.66 44.81 9.65
N LYS A 423 7.58 44.01 9.12
CA LYS A 423 7.46 43.36 7.81
C LYS A 423 7.60 41.85 7.97
N LEU A 424 6.57 41.13 7.60
CA LEU A 424 6.59 39.67 7.46
C LEU A 424 6.83 39.31 6.00
N THR A 425 7.65 38.28 5.78
CA THR A 425 7.95 37.78 4.46
C THR A 425 7.91 36.25 4.49
N TRP A 426 7.33 35.62 3.48
CA TRP A 426 7.29 34.16 3.36
C TRP A 426 7.28 33.70 1.91
N SER A 427 7.60 32.42 1.68
CA SER A 427 7.54 31.80 0.37
C SER A 427 6.10 31.46 0.03
N ASN A 428 5.69 31.75 -1.20
CA ASN A 428 4.37 31.43 -1.71
C ASN A 428 4.26 29.91 -1.98
N PRO A 429 3.30 29.19 -1.35
CA PRO A 429 3.06 27.78 -1.58
C PRO A 429 2.79 27.38 -3.02
N ASP A 430 2.22 28.25 -3.88
CA ASP A 430 1.99 27.97 -5.30
C ASP A 430 3.28 27.61 -6.07
N PHE A 431 4.43 28.04 -5.60
CA PHE A 431 5.72 27.72 -6.21
C PHE A 431 6.40 26.50 -5.57
N ILE A 432 5.75 25.83 -4.60
CA ILE A 432 6.36 24.74 -3.82
C ILE A 432 5.50 23.48 -3.85
N CYS A 433 4.19 23.60 -3.55
CA CYS A 433 3.34 22.45 -3.24
C CYS A 433 1.83 22.66 -3.49
N ALA A 434 1.42 23.85 -3.93
CA ALA A 434 0.05 24.20 -4.29
C ALA A 434 0.06 24.90 -5.66
N ASP A 435 -1.12 25.16 -6.22
CA ASP A 435 -1.28 25.82 -7.52
C ASP A 435 -2.47 26.79 -7.57
N ASP A 436 -3.15 27.00 -6.42
CA ASP A 436 -4.43 27.71 -6.37
C ASP A 436 -4.65 28.52 -5.09
N VAL A 437 -3.58 28.91 -4.39
CA VAL A 437 -3.65 29.77 -3.21
C VAL A 437 -4.30 31.11 -3.56
N ALA A 438 -5.43 31.42 -2.95
CA ALA A 438 -6.15 32.67 -3.15
C ALA A 438 -5.77 33.76 -2.14
N SER A 439 -5.49 33.37 -0.89
CA SER A 439 -5.22 34.32 0.18
C SER A 439 -4.40 33.72 1.34
N TYR A 440 -3.94 34.58 2.22
CA TYR A 440 -3.25 34.22 3.47
C TYR A 440 -3.97 34.83 4.65
N ILE A 441 -4.09 34.05 5.75
CA ILE A 441 -4.56 34.56 7.03
C ILE A 441 -3.35 34.68 7.96
N ILE A 442 -3.15 35.89 8.46
CA ILE A 442 -2.13 36.17 9.47
C ILE A 442 -2.83 36.14 10.83
N TYR A 443 -2.36 35.29 11.71
CA TYR A 443 -2.82 35.17 13.08
C TYR A 443 -1.80 35.79 14.03
N TYR A 444 -2.29 36.32 15.13
CA TYR A 444 -1.49 37.05 16.12
C TYR A 444 -1.85 36.64 17.54
N THR A 445 -0.85 36.58 18.40
CA THR A 445 -1.00 36.48 19.85
C THR A 445 0.05 37.32 20.56
N THR A 446 -0.33 37.91 21.70
CA THR A 446 0.59 38.69 22.53
C THR A 446 1.55 37.88 23.38
N GLN A 447 1.37 36.55 23.44
CA GLN A 447 2.21 35.63 24.22
C GLN A 447 2.56 34.41 23.39
N ALA A 448 3.78 33.91 23.51
CA ALA A 448 4.25 32.75 22.75
C ALA A 448 3.40 31.50 22.95
N ALA A 449 2.82 31.29 24.13
CA ALA A 449 1.93 30.15 24.45
C ALA A 449 0.43 30.52 24.40
N GLY A 450 0.08 31.71 23.88
CA GLY A 450 -1.32 32.16 23.76
C GLY A 450 -2.02 31.53 22.54
N GLU A 451 -3.36 31.50 22.60
CA GLU A 451 -4.16 31.12 21.42
C GLU A 451 -4.15 32.26 20.39
N PRO A 452 -3.62 32.01 19.17
CA PRO A 452 -3.55 33.04 18.15
C PRO A 452 -4.94 33.30 17.54
N VAL A 453 -5.25 34.59 17.38
CA VAL A 453 -6.49 35.05 16.74
C VAL A 453 -6.20 35.62 15.34
N PRO A 454 -7.14 35.53 14.38
CA PRO A 454 -6.96 36.15 13.06
C PRO A 454 -6.72 37.66 13.20
N LEU A 455 -5.63 38.13 12.63
CA LEU A 455 -5.29 39.56 12.57
C LEU A 455 -5.82 40.16 11.27
N ILE A 456 -5.49 39.57 10.15
CA ILE A 456 -5.86 40.07 8.81
C ILE A 456 -5.79 38.93 7.78
N THR A 457 -6.62 39.05 6.74
CA THR A 457 -6.52 38.24 5.52
C THR A 457 -6.00 39.12 4.38
N ILE A 458 -4.98 38.63 3.66
CA ILE A 458 -4.42 39.31 2.49
C ILE A 458 -4.51 38.43 1.24
N PRO A 459 -4.72 39.01 0.04
CA PRO A 459 -4.76 38.23 -1.19
C PRO A 459 -3.37 37.74 -1.59
N ASN A 460 -3.34 36.61 -2.33
CA ASN A 460 -2.13 36.14 -3.00
C ASN A 460 -1.77 37.10 -4.15
N THR A 461 -0.50 37.46 -4.28
CA THR A 461 0.00 38.37 -5.32
C THR A 461 0.69 37.65 -6.48
N ASN A 462 0.66 36.33 -6.52
CA ASN A 462 1.35 35.49 -7.51
C ASN A 462 2.88 35.73 -7.60
N SER A 463 3.47 36.24 -6.52
CA SER A 463 4.92 36.40 -6.39
C SER A 463 5.52 35.21 -5.67
N GLN A 464 6.77 34.82 -5.97
CA GLN A 464 7.47 33.74 -5.25
C GLN A 464 7.60 34.03 -3.75
N GLN A 465 7.69 35.31 -3.40
CA GLN A 465 7.77 35.78 -2.03
C GLN A 465 6.62 36.75 -1.77
N ILE A 466 5.89 36.51 -0.70
CA ILE A 466 4.79 37.34 -0.25
C ILE A 466 5.29 38.23 0.88
N ILE A 467 4.84 39.48 0.89
CA ILE A 467 5.24 40.51 1.84
C ILE A 467 3.98 41.10 2.48
N PHE A 468 3.99 41.18 3.79
CA PHE A 468 2.99 41.93 4.57
C PHE A 468 3.69 42.95 5.43
N GLU A 469 3.20 44.18 5.40
CA GLU A 469 3.72 45.30 6.17
C GLU A 469 2.66 45.82 7.14
N LEU A 470 3.02 45.87 8.41
CA LEU A 470 2.22 46.47 9.46
C LEU A 470 2.89 47.77 9.88
N ASN A 471 2.22 48.87 9.64
CA ASN A 471 2.64 50.22 10.09
C ASN A 471 1.56 50.78 11.01
N ASN A 472 1.78 50.68 12.30
CA ASN A 472 0.82 51.12 13.30
C ASN A 472 1.55 51.88 14.43
N PRO A 473 1.67 53.23 14.30
CA PRO A 473 2.41 54.04 15.27
C PRO A 473 1.84 53.99 16.71
N ASP A 474 0.57 53.59 16.85
CA ASP A 474 -0.14 53.64 18.14
C ASP A 474 -0.24 52.27 18.84
N SER A 475 0.26 51.18 18.22
CA SER A 475 0.18 49.83 18.80
C SER A 475 1.52 49.09 18.79
N ALA A 476 1.67 48.20 19.76
CA ALA A 476 2.83 47.33 19.86
C ALA A 476 2.91 46.38 18.64
N ILE A 477 4.10 46.25 18.06
CA ILE A 477 4.40 45.27 17.02
C ILE A 477 4.87 43.92 17.60
N ALA A 478 5.10 43.91 18.91
CA ALA A 478 5.55 42.71 19.62
C ALA A 478 4.44 41.67 19.72
N GLY A 479 4.79 40.42 19.48
CA GLY A 479 3.86 39.31 19.50
C GLY A 479 4.33 38.16 18.62
N CYS A 480 3.60 37.08 18.64
CA CYS A 480 3.87 35.93 17.79
C CYS A 480 2.86 35.88 16.64
N TYR A 481 3.37 35.71 15.45
CA TYR A 481 2.61 35.65 14.20
C TYR A 481 2.64 34.23 13.63
N TYR A 482 1.49 33.78 13.18
CA TYR A 482 1.31 32.50 12.50
C TYR A 482 0.63 32.77 11.16
N LEU A 483 0.91 31.93 10.18
CA LEU A 483 0.34 32.10 8.85
C LEU A 483 -0.33 30.81 8.39
N THR A 484 -1.44 30.97 7.67
CA THR A 484 -2.07 29.92 6.88
C THR A 484 -2.23 30.42 5.45
N ALA A 485 -2.28 29.48 4.50
CA ALA A 485 -2.69 29.73 3.12
C ALA A 485 -4.12 29.20 2.95
N VAL A 486 -4.92 29.90 2.16
CA VAL A 486 -6.31 29.52 1.82
C VAL A 486 -6.42 29.47 0.31
N ASP A 487 -6.94 28.37 -0.24
CA ASP A 487 -7.15 28.20 -1.67
C ASP A 487 -8.38 28.95 -2.18
N SER A 488 -8.66 28.78 -3.48
CA SER A 488 -9.79 29.43 -4.15
C SER A 488 -11.16 28.88 -3.71
N THR A 489 -11.21 27.69 -3.10
CA THR A 489 -12.43 27.04 -2.61
C THR A 489 -12.64 27.19 -1.11
N GLY A 490 -11.66 27.74 -0.39
CA GLY A 490 -11.74 28.05 1.02
C GLY A 490 -11.13 27.00 1.95
N ASN A 491 -10.37 26.03 1.42
CA ASN A 491 -9.62 25.10 2.27
C ASN A 491 -8.41 25.81 2.85
N GLU A 492 -8.28 25.77 4.18
CA GLU A 492 -7.22 26.44 4.93
C GLU A 492 -6.12 25.44 5.31
N SER A 493 -4.87 25.82 5.07
CA SER A 493 -3.69 25.04 5.42
C SER A 493 -3.52 24.89 6.93
N PRO A 494 -2.72 23.91 7.38
CA PRO A 494 -2.18 23.95 8.74
C PRO A 494 -1.45 25.27 8.99
N ARG A 495 -1.44 25.74 10.26
CA ARG A 495 -0.66 26.91 10.64
C ARG A 495 0.82 26.64 10.50
N ALA A 496 1.53 27.60 9.91
CA ALA A 496 2.99 27.60 9.91
C ALA A 496 3.54 27.78 11.33
N ASN A 497 4.82 27.47 11.51
CA ASN A 497 5.49 27.71 12.79
C ASN A 497 5.45 29.21 13.13
N ALA A 498 5.25 29.50 14.41
CA ALA A 498 5.25 30.87 14.90
C ALA A 498 6.58 31.57 14.62
N ILE A 499 6.48 32.85 14.24
CA ILE A 499 7.60 33.76 14.29
C ILE A 499 7.24 34.90 15.27
N CYS A 500 8.10 35.13 16.24
CA CYS A 500 7.82 36.11 17.29
C CYS A 500 8.72 37.35 17.13
N GLN A 501 8.13 38.50 17.32
CA GLN A 501 8.81 39.79 17.45
C GLN A 501 8.75 40.25 18.91
N GLU A 502 9.90 40.47 19.50
CA GLU A 502 10.03 40.94 20.87
C GLU A 502 9.53 42.38 21.03
N ASN A 503 9.24 42.76 22.26
CA ASN A 503 9.04 44.16 22.64
C ASN A 503 10.23 45.00 22.20
N CYS A 504 9.97 46.26 21.96
CA CYS A 504 11.00 47.28 21.70
C CYS A 504 11.26 48.08 22.99
N PRO A 505 12.10 47.60 23.90
CA PRO A 505 12.38 48.29 25.14
C PRO A 505 13.11 49.61 24.86
N GLU A 506 12.71 50.66 25.57
CA GLU A 506 13.36 51.96 25.49
C GLU A 506 13.32 52.62 26.86
N TYR A 507 14.49 52.95 27.37
CA TYR A 507 14.62 53.68 28.63
C TYR A 507 15.68 54.75 28.48
N THR A 508 15.25 56.03 28.57
CA THR A 508 16.14 57.18 28.38
C THR A 508 15.98 58.14 29.54
N LEU A 509 17.06 58.43 30.20
CA LEU A 509 17.10 59.39 31.31
C LEU A 509 17.55 60.75 30.83
N PRO A 510 17.05 61.82 31.44
CA PRO A 510 17.52 63.16 31.16
C PRO A 510 18.95 63.35 31.67
N ASN A 511 19.68 64.24 31.06
CA ASN A 511 21.01 64.67 31.51
C ASN A 511 21.00 65.93 32.36
N ILE A 512 19.81 66.60 32.54
CA ILE A 512 19.60 67.79 33.35
C ILE A 512 18.13 67.83 33.81
N PHE A 513 17.91 68.30 35.00
CA PHE A 513 16.59 68.66 35.51
C PHE A 513 16.74 69.91 36.41
N THR A 514 15.63 70.63 36.63
CA THR A 514 15.65 71.92 37.29
C THR A 514 14.51 71.99 38.29
N PRO A 515 14.70 71.50 39.54
CA PRO A 515 13.66 71.50 40.59
C PRO A 515 13.41 72.86 41.19
N ASN A 516 12.67 73.69 40.49
CA ASN A 516 12.36 75.08 40.85
C ASN A 516 10.87 75.35 40.97
N ASP A 517 10.01 74.33 40.95
CA ASP A 517 8.56 74.35 41.02
C ASP A 517 7.87 75.16 39.91
N ASP A 518 8.48 75.27 38.71
CA ASP A 518 7.87 75.97 37.58
C ASP A 518 7.02 75.10 36.68
N GLY A 519 6.97 73.84 37.00
CA GLY A 519 6.24 72.77 36.23
C GLY A 519 6.96 72.28 35.01
N LEU A 520 8.26 72.59 34.82
CA LEU A 520 9.09 72.13 33.69
C LEU A 520 10.39 71.50 34.19
N ASN A 521 10.56 70.18 33.94
CA ASN A 521 11.75 69.44 34.36
C ASN A 521 12.05 69.52 35.86
N ASP A 522 11.05 69.61 36.70
CA ASP A 522 11.19 69.64 38.14
C ASP A 522 11.64 68.35 38.76
N LEU A 523 11.41 67.22 38.05
CA LEU A 523 11.78 65.87 38.47
C LEU A 523 12.82 65.27 37.53
N PHE A 524 13.73 64.50 38.12
CA PHE A 524 14.56 63.58 37.38
C PHE A 524 13.72 62.34 37.13
N GLU A 525 13.10 62.29 35.97
CA GLU A 525 12.24 61.19 35.52
C GLU A 525 12.63 60.71 34.09
N PRO A 526 12.30 59.51 33.66
CA PRO A 526 12.67 59.05 32.32
C PRO A 526 11.94 59.85 31.24
N ILE A 527 12.67 60.30 30.24
CA ILE A 527 12.12 60.97 29.04
C ILE A 527 11.33 59.90 28.22
N ARG A 528 11.82 58.65 28.25
CA ARG A 528 11.16 57.51 27.64
C ARG A 528 11.24 56.32 28.57
N ASN A 529 10.11 55.66 28.79
CA ASN A 529 9.97 54.45 29.58
C ASN A 529 8.96 53.53 28.89
N ARG A 530 9.47 52.56 28.16
CA ARG A 530 8.65 51.58 27.41
C ARG A 530 9.17 50.19 27.66
N TYR A 531 8.30 49.27 28.01
CA TYR A 531 8.61 47.86 28.21
C TYR A 531 9.77 47.58 29.19
N VAL A 532 9.79 48.39 30.28
CA VAL A 532 10.73 48.21 31.40
C VAL A 532 9.98 47.66 32.60
N GLN A 533 10.46 46.57 33.16
CA GLN A 533 9.88 45.89 34.30
C GLN A 533 10.30 46.55 35.62
N SER A 534 11.59 46.82 35.74
CA SER A 534 12.20 47.43 36.91
C SER A 534 13.54 48.05 36.55
N ILE A 535 14.01 48.94 37.40
CA ILE A 535 15.37 49.48 37.31
C ILE A 535 16.11 49.25 38.63
N GLU A 536 17.42 49.35 38.60
CA GLU A 536 18.24 49.55 39.78
C GLU A 536 19.03 50.82 39.53
N LEU A 537 18.51 51.93 40.04
CA LEU A 537 19.13 53.24 39.92
C LEU A 537 19.74 53.66 41.25
N THR A 538 20.99 54.10 41.21
CA THR A 538 21.63 54.77 42.31
C THR A 538 22.28 56.09 41.81
N ILE A 539 21.97 57.21 42.45
CA ILE A 539 22.56 58.50 42.13
C ILE A 539 23.59 58.83 43.21
N TYR A 540 24.72 59.37 42.80
CA TYR A 540 25.87 59.68 43.64
C TYR A 540 26.22 61.14 43.51
N ASN A 541 26.67 61.75 44.63
CA ASN A 541 27.28 63.05 44.60
C ASN A 541 28.73 62.99 44.04
N ARG A 542 29.36 64.15 43.87
CA ARG A 542 30.72 64.28 43.33
C ARG A 542 31.81 63.56 44.15
N TRP A 543 31.52 63.11 45.35
CA TRP A 543 32.41 62.36 46.22
C TRP A 543 32.12 60.88 46.24
N GLY A 544 31.22 60.45 45.40
CA GLY A 544 30.88 59.04 45.28
C GLY A 544 29.96 58.47 46.37
N GLN A 545 29.32 59.36 47.17
CA GLN A 545 28.34 58.97 48.18
C GLN A 545 26.95 58.84 47.52
N PRO A 546 26.16 57.77 47.76
CA PRO A 546 24.82 57.64 47.27
C PRO A 546 23.91 58.65 47.93
N VAL A 547 23.07 59.32 47.15
CA VAL A 547 22.15 60.35 47.59
C VAL A 547 20.69 60.00 47.27
N PHE A 548 20.43 59.10 46.35
CA PHE A 548 19.12 58.61 46.03
C PHE A 548 19.25 57.19 45.39
N ASP A 549 18.30 56.30 45.67
CA ASP A 549 18.17 55.01 45.05
C ASP A 549 16.71 54.67 44.81
N THR A 550 16.42 53.91 43.73
CA THR A 550 15.07 53.44 43.44
C THR A 550 15.12 52.21 42.52
N THR A 551 14.07 51.40 42.64
CA THR A 551 13.84 50.26 41.72
C THR A 551 12.64 50.50 40.80
N LYS A 552 11.95 51.66 40.98
CA LYS A 552 10.78 52.02 40.17
C LYS A 552 11.19 52.67 38.85
N PRO A 553 10.66 52.23 37.72
CA PRO A 553 11.00 52.82 36.42
C PRO A 553 10.64 54.29 36.26
N GLU A 554 9.65 54.78 36.99
CA GLU A 554 9.19 56.19 36.93
C GLU A 554 10.16 57.20 37.58
N ILE A 555 11.02 56.76 38.48
CA ILE A 555 12.00 57.49 39.28
C ILE A 555 11.39 58.62 40.19
N GLU A 556 10.91 59.68 39.62
CA GLU A 556 10.28 60.83 40.32
C GLU A 556 11.15 61.48 41.41
N TRP A 557 12.45 61.71 41.10
CA TRP A 557 13.37 62.36 42.06
C TRP A 557 13.41 63.90 41.89
N ASP A 558 13.09 64.63 42.93
CA ASP A 558 13.03 66.13 43.00
C ASP A 558 14.37 66.77 43.42
N GLY A 559 15.47 65.98 43.49
CA GLY A 559 16.75 66.47 43.97
C GLY A 559 16.85 66.65 45.50
N GLY A 560 15.75 66.53 46.22
CA GLY A 560 15.69 66.68 47.67
C GLY A 560 16.21 68.02 48.09
N LYS A 561 17.00 68.11 49.20
CA LYS A 561 17.63 69.30 49.69
C LYS A 561 19.10 69.43 49.33
N LEU A 562 19.48 68.80 48.21
CA LEU A 562 20.86 68.83 47.76
C LEU A 562 21.19 70.10 47.02
N SER A 563 22.47 70.47 46.98
CA SER A 563 22.93 71.66 46.28
C SER A 563 23.01 71.46 44.79
N ASP A 564 22.86 72.50 44.01
CA ASP A 564 23.09 72.50 42.57
C ASP A 564 24.48 71.91 42.23
N GLY A 565 24.57 71.16 41.19
CA GLY A 565 25.84 70.54 40.77
C GLY A 565 25.72 69.36 39.88
N VAL A 566 26.85 68.69 39.69
CA VAL A 566 26.92 67.47 38.91
C VAL A 566 26.78 66.28 39.83
N TYR A 567 25.85 65.42 39.46
CA TYR A 567 25.60 64.09 40.06
C TYR A 567 25.87 62.99 39.04
N TYR A 568 26.28 61.83 39.51
CA TYR A 568 26.54 60.65 38.67
C TYR A 568 25.52 59.60 39.01
N TYR A 569 25.05 58.85 38.03
CA TYR A 569 24.16 57.77 38.31
C TYR A 569 24.64 56.46 37.64
N VAL A 570 24.24 55.36 38.22
CA VAL A 570 24.31 54.02 37.63
C VAL A 570 22.88 53.52 37.59
N CYS A 571 22.44 53.12 36.40
CA CYS A 571 21.10 52.56 36.17
C CYS A 571 21.24 51.24 35.45
N VAL A 572 20.75 50.16 36.07
CA VAL A 572 20.55 48.86 35.41
C VAL A 572 19.07 48.75 35.09
N VAL A 573 18.71 48.40 33.87
CA VAL A 573 17.34 48.33 33.38
C VAL A 573 16.99 46.87 33.12
N ASN A 574 15.91 46.39 33.73
CA ASN A 574 15.33 45.08 33.47
C ASN A 574 14.16 45.25 32.50
N GLU A 575 14.30 44.70 31.32
CA GLU A 575 13.34 44.84 30.23
C GLU A 575 12.26 43.75 30.26
N ILE A 576 11.09 44.04 29.65
CA ILE A 576 9.98 43.09 29.51
C ILE A 576 10.06 42.47 28.12
N PHE A 577 10.28 41.12 28.06
CA PHE A 577 10.22 40.35 26.84
C PHE A 577 8.95 39.49 26.81
N ILE A 578 8.40 39.24 25.62
CA ILE A 578 7.18 38.45 25.45
C ILE A 578 7.47 36.94 25.31
N THR A 579 8.66 36.57 24.86
CA THR A 579 9.04 35.18 24.72
C THR A 579 9.46 34.53 26.02
N GLY A 580 9.74 35.31 27.06
CA GLY A 580 10.09 34.81 28.40
C GLY A 580 11.44 34.11 28.47
N ILE A 581 12.39 34.45 27.57
CA ILE A 581 13.77 33.93 27.55
C ILE A 581 14.67 34.83 28.32
#